data_28e24b83d9af6f497435370933b5b6f7
#
_entry.id   28e24b83d9af6f497435370933b5b6f7
#
_cell.length_a   1.000
_cell.length_b   1.000
_cell.length_c   1.000
_cell.angle_alpha   90.00
_cell.angle_beta   90.00
_cell.angle_gamma   90.00
#
_symmetry.space_group_name_H-M   'P 1'
#
loop_
_entity.id
_entity.type
_entity.pdbx_description
1 polymer ?
#
loop_
_entity_poly.entity_id
_entity_poly.type
_entity_poly.pdbx_seq_one_letter_code
_entity_poly.pdbx_strand_id
1 'polypeptide(L)'
;MANTLTTRRPGGLSSLWRRDPFTALREEMNDLRARMWGDEDEGWFAGAMSPSVDLLETDTAVEVRMDLPGVKPKDIDIQISGNMLTVSGQRQEEKEEKGRTFHRVERHSGNFSRSLTLPTAVNESEVAAEYHDGVLTITLPKNEQSKPHRIKVKS
;
A
#
# COMPACT_ATOMS: atom_id res chain seq x y z
N MET A 1 34.56 48.10 -53.35
CA MET A 1 35.39 47.23 -52.50
C MET A 1 34.67 47.14 -51.14
N ALA A 2 33.91 46.10 -50.92
CA ALA A 2 33.18 45.89 -49.66
C ALA A 2 33.79 44.71 -48.94
N ASN A 3 34.39 44.97 -47.75
CA ASN A 3 35.03 43.98 -46.87
C ASN A 3 33.93 43.34 -46.00
N THR A 4 33.64 42.07 -46.27
CA THR A 4 32.70 41.26 -45.46
C THR A 4 33.45 40.69 -44.27
N LEU A 5 33.17 41.21 -43.07
CA LEU A 5 33.66 40.67 -41.82
C LEU A 5 32.77 39.49 -41.38
N THR A 6 33.33 38.28 -41.47
CA THR A 6 32.70 37.06 -40.98
C THR A 6 32.89 37.01 -39.46
N THR A 7 31.82 37.24 -38.71
CA THR A 7 31.82 37.03 -37.23
C THR A 7 31.70 35.53 -36.92
N ARG A 8 32.76 34.93 -36.42
CA ARG A 8 32.74 33.61 -35.80
C ARG A 8 31.89 33.66 -34.52
N ARG A 9 30.81 32.92 -34.48
CA ARG A 9 30.05 32.63 -33.25
C ARG A 9 30.90 31.69 -32.38
N PRO A 10 31.12 31.99 -31.11
CA PRO A 10 31.71 31.02 -30.18
C PRO A 10 30.63 29.95 -29.88
N GLY A 11 31.05 28.68 -30.05
CA GLY A 11 30.22 27.52 -29.73
C GLY A 11 29.87 27.53 -28.23
N GLY A 12 28.56 27.54 -27.96
CA GLY A 12 28.04 27.58 -26.61
C GLY A 12 28.27 26.29 -25.85
N LEU A 13 28.94 26.40 -24.71
CA LEU A 13 29.04 25.41 -23.64
C LEU A 13 27.74 25.30 -22.84
N SER A 14 26.60 25.32 -23.51
CA SER A 14 25.27 25.37 -22.86
C SER A 14 24.56 24.03 -22.75
N SER A 15 25.20 22.91 -23.08
CA SER A 15 24.57 21.59 -22.99
C SER A 15 24.87 20.79 -21.72
N LEU A 16 25.74 21.28 -20.85
CA LEU A 16 26.15 20.57 -19.63
C LEU A 16 25.31 20.90 -18.37
N TRP A 17 24.41 21.88 -18.44
CA TRP A 17 23.61 22.34 -17.28
C TRP A 17 22.15 21.88 -17.30
N ARG A 18 21.79 20.89 -18.13
CA ARG A 18 20.39 20.44 -18.31
C ARG A 18 20.04 19.13 -17.59
N ARG A 19 20.94 18.56 -16.82
CA ARG A 19 20.59 17.48 -15.91
C ARG A 19 20.63 18.04 -14.49
N ASP A 20 19.44 18.28 -13.97
CA ASP A 20 19.26 18.63 -12.57
C ASP A 20 19.82 17.49 -11.73
N PRO A 21 20.88 17.72 -10.93
CA PRO A 21 21.51 16.65 -10.13
C PRO A 21 20.53 16.04 -9.11
N PHE A 22 19.45 16.75 -8.80
CA PHE A 22 18.42 16.25 -7.92
C PHE A 22 17.47 15.24 -8.58
N THR A 23 17.29 15.26 -9.90
CA THR A 23 16.48 14.24 -10.60
C THR A 23 17.18 12.89 -10.62
N ALA A 24 18.48 12.85 -10.88
CA ALA A 24 19.27 11.62 -10.84
C ALA A 24 19.30 11.01 -9.43
N LEU A 25 19.51 11.85 -8.41
CA LEU A 25 19.49 11.40 -7.00
C LEU A 25 18.11 10.87 -6.59
N ARG A 26 17.03 11.50 -7.06
CA ARG A 26 15.66 11.05 -6.78
C ARG A 26 15.35 9.71 -7.46
N GLU A 27 15.82 9.50 -8.68
CA GLU A 27 15.69 8.22 -9.40
C GLU A 27 16.48 7.11 -8.70
N GLU A 28 17.72 7.37 -8.29
CA GLU A 28 18.53 6.39 -7.53
C GLU A 28 17.93 6.08 -6.16
N MET A 29 17.39 7.07 -5.44
CA MET A 29 16.71 6.84 -4.18
C MET A 29 15.42 6.03 -4.36
N ASN A 30 14.66 6.25 -5.41
CA ASN A 30 13.48 5.47 -5.72
C ASN A 30 13.83 4.01 -6.07
N ASP A 31 14.89 3.81 -6.85
CA ASP A 31 15.38 2.48 -7.22
C ASP A 31 15.92 1.71 -5.99
N LEU A 32 16.63 2.40 -5.11
CA LEU A 32 17.14 1.81 -3.87
C LEU A 32 15.99 1.42 -2.93
N ARG A 33 14.96 2.25 -2.87
CA ARG A 33 13.78 1.99 -2.05
C ARG A 33 12.98 0.80 -2.57
N ALA A 34 12.75 0.70 -3.88
CA ALA A 34 12.08 -0.43 -4.52
C ALA A 34 12.83 -1.76 -4.27
N ARG A 35 14.18 -1.72 -4.22
CA ARG A 35 15.01 -2.89 -3.91
C ARG A 35 15.03 -3.28 -2.44
N MET A 36 14.86 -2.32 -1.51
CA MET A 36 14.95 -2.57 -0.07
C MET A 36 13.61 -2.93 0.57
N TRP A 37 12.49 -2.41 0.05
CA TRP A 37 11.16 -2.56 0.65
C TRP A 37 10.12 -3.22 -0.25
N GLY A 38 10.48 -3.63 -1.48
CA GLY A 38 9.54 -4.22 -2.43
C GLY A 38 8.52 -3.21 -2.97
N ASP A 39 7.78 -3.65 -3.97
CA ASP A 39 6.77 -2.84 -4.71
C ASP A 39 5.49 -2.55 -3.89
N GLU A 40 5.46 -2.90 -2.59
CA GLU A 40 4.24 -2.85 -1.79
C GLU A 40 3.89 -1.46 -1.23
N ASP A 41 4.76 -0.45 -1.38
CA ASP A 41 4.58 0.89 -0.79
C ASP A 41 4.17 2.00 -1.80
N GLU A 42 3.63 1.65 -2.96
CA GLU A 42 3.05 2.68 -3.87
C GLU A 42 1.89 3.49 -3.26
N GLY A 43 1.28 2.98 -2.18
CA GLY A 43 0.15 3.65 -1.49
C GLY A 43 0.51 4.95 -0.77
N TRP A 44 1.74 5.15 -0.33
CA TRP A 44 2.14 6.34 0.43
C TRP A 44 2.21 7.62 -0.43
N PHE A 45 2.60 7.51 -1.71
CA PHE A 45 2.76 8.68 -2.58
C PHE A 45 1.59 8.94 -3.53
N ALA A 46 0.69 7.98 -3.73
CA ALA A 46 -0.42 8.10 -4.66
C ALA A 46 -1.70 8.68 -4.06
N GLY A 47 -1.69 9.14 -2.79
CA GLY A 47 -2.89 9.61 -2.10
C GLY A 47 -3.91 8.50 -1.79
N ALA A 48 -3.59 7.25 -2.09
CA ALA A 48 -4.39 6.12 -1.66
C ALA A 48 -4.18 5.87 -0.16
N MET A 49 -5.26 5.67 0.55
CA MET A 49 -5.23 5.31 1.96
C MET A 49 -4.69 3.88 2.07
N SER A 50 -3.50 3.71 2.68
CA SER A 50 -2.99 2.38 3.04
C SER A 50 -3.28 2.13 4.52
N PRO A 51 -4.28 1.30 4.86
CA PRO A 51 -4.62 1.03 6.26
C PRO A 51 -3.49 0.33 7.00
N SER A 52 -3.30 0.69 8.28
CA SER A 52 -2.40 -0.05 9.17
C SER A 52 -2.93 -1.46 9.40
N VAL A 53 -2.04 -2.43 9.45
CA VAL A 53 -2.42 -3.85 9.57
C VAL A 53 -1.45 -4.59 10.48
N ASP A 54 -2.00 -5.45 11.33
CA ASP A 54 -1.29 -6.45 12.10
C ASP A 54 -1.64 -7.85 11.59
N LEU A 55 -0.64 -8.69 11.40
CA LEU A 55 -0.78 -10.09 11.03
C LEU A 55 -0.25 -10.95 12.17
N LEU A 56 -1.13 -11.75 12.78
CA LEU A 56 -0.82 -12.64 13.88
C LEU A 56 -1.03 -14.09 13.43
N GLU A 57 -0.21 -14.99 13.95
CA GLU A 57 -0.32 -16.42 13.68
C GLU A 57 -0.36 -17.21 15.01
N THR A 58 -1.33 -18.10 15.10
CA THR A 58 -1.46 -19.08 16.19
C THR A 58 -1.25 -20.48 15.65
N ASP A 59 -1.31 -21.50 16.50
CA ASP A 59 -1.21 -22.92 16.07
C ASP A 59 -2.35 -23.31 15.10
N THR A 60 -3.52 -22.67 15.23
CA THR A 60 -4.74 -23.10 14.53
C THR A 60 -5.27 -22.08 13.52
N ALA A 61 -4.88 -20.82 13.60
CA ALA A 61 -5.41 -19.76 12.76
C ALA A 61 -4.37 -18.67 12.48
N VAL A 62 -4.63 -17.92 11.42
CA VAL A 62 -4.04 -16.60 11.15
C VAL A 62 -5.09 -15.56 11.46
N GLU A 63 -4.71 -14.48 12.12
CA GLU A 63 -5.58 -13.35 12.45
C GLU A 63 -5.00 -12.08 11.82
N VAL A 64 -5.85 -11.33 11.13
CA VAL A 64 -5.50 -10.03 10.54
C VAL A 64 -6.33 -8.97 11.21
N ARG A 65 -5.69 -7.92 11.74
CA ARG A 65 -6.35 -6.74 12.29
C ARG A 65 -5.99 -5.53 11.46
N MET A 66 -6.99 -4.77 11.02
CA MET A 66 -6.79 -3.61 10.15
C MET A 66 -7.56 -2.41 10.65
N ASP A 67 -6.90 -1.26 10.73
CA ASP A 67 -7.50 0.00 11.16
C ASP A 67 -8.23 0.67 9.99
N LEU A 68 -9.56 0.71 10.07
CA LEU A 68 -10.44 1.29 9.07
C LEU A 68 -11.41 2.32 9.67
N PRO A 69 -10.92 3.34 10.39
CA PRO A 69 -11.79 4.28 11.07
C PRO A 69 -12.66 5.07 10.09
N GLY A 70 -13.96 5.12 10.34
CA GLY A 70 -14.91 5.87 9.51
C GLY A 70 -15.29 5.18 8.19
N VAL A 71 -14.91 3.93 7.97
CA VAL A 71 -15.40 3.09 6.88
C VAL A 71 -16.68 2.39 7.34
N LYS A 72 -17.66 2.24 6.46
CA LYS A 72 -18.87 1.48 6.76
C LYS A 72 -18.65 0.00 6.43
N PRO A 73 -19.14 -0.95 7.23
CA PRO A 73 -18.97 -2.38 6.96
C PRO A 73 -19.37 -2.81 5.54
N LYS A 74 -20.41 -2.22 5.00
CA LYS A 74 -20.90 -2.50 3.64
C LYS A 74 -19.97 -2.02 2.52
N ASP A 75 -19.04 -1.13 2.84
CA ASP A 75 -18.07 -0.55 1.90
C ASP A 75 -16.70 -1.23 2.01
N ILE A 76 -16.62 -2.37 2.73
CA ILE A 76 -15.43 -3.23 2.87
C ILE A 76 -15.64 -4.49 2.04
N ASP A 77 -14.67 -4.81 1.20
CA ASP A 77 -14.60 -6.04 0.42
C ASP A 77 -13.37 -6.84 0.82
N ILE A 78 -13.54 -8.16 1.01
CA ILE A 78 -12.48 -9.07 1.44
C ILE A 78 -12.41 -10.21 0.43
N GLN A 79 -11.25 -10.42 -0.15
CA GLN A 79 -10.99 -11.48 -1.13
C GLN A 79 -9.79 -12.29 -0.72
N ILE A 80 -9.86 -13.61 -0.93
CA ILE A 80 -8.75 -14.53 -0.74
C ILE A 80 -8.52 -15.26 -2.06
N SER A 81 -7.28 -15.29 -2.49
CA SER A 81 -6.86 -16.03 -3.68
C SER A 81 -5.55 -16.75 -3.39
N GLY A 82 -5.64 -18.06 -3.19
CA GLY A 82 -4.50 -18.87 -2.76
C GLY A 82 -3.99 -18.45 -1.38
N ASN A 83 -2.79 -17.88 -1.32
CA ASN A 83 -2.21 -17.38 -0.08
C ASN A 83 -2.24 -15.85 0.02
N MET A 84 -2.97 -15.16 -0.85
CA MET A 84 -3.10 -13.70 -0.83
C MET A 84 -4.46 -13.29 -0.31
N LEU A 85 -4.47 -12.49 0.74
CA LEU A 85 -5.63 -11.80 1.28
C LEU A 85 -5.62 -10.36 0.78
N THR A 86 -6.70 -9.93 0.15
CA THR A 86 -6.89 -8.54 -0.28
C THR A 86 -8.10 -7.95 0.43
N VAL A 87 -7.90 -6.81 1.09
CA VAL A 87 -8.95 -6.01 1.71
C VAL A 87 -9.01 -4.67 0.99
N SER A 88 -10.16 -4.35 0.45
CA SER A 88 -10.40 -3.11 -0.27
C SER A 88 -11.70 -2.45 0.16
N GLY A 89 -11.85 -1.18 -0.15
CA GLY A 89 -13.07 -0.46 0.19
C GLY A 89 -12.98 1.03 -0.07
N GLN A 90 -13.99 1.74 0.45
CA GLN A 90 -14.10 3.17 0.28
C GLN A 90 -14.45 3.85 1.60
N ARG A 91 -13.71 4.90 1.93
CA ARG A 91 -14.07 5.86 2.97
C ARG A 91 -14.74 7.04 2.31
N GLN A 92 -16.02 7.24 2.61
CA GLN A 92 -16.79 8.34 2.05
C GLN A 92 -16.35 9.67 2.67
N GLU A 93 -16.28 10.69 1.82
CA GLU A 93 -16.10 12.07 2.26
C GLU A 93 -17.42 12.57 2.90
N GLU A 94 -17.31 13.27 4.02
CA GLU A 94 -18.46 13.97 4.57
C GLU A 94 -18.82 15.11 3.62
N LYS A 95 -20.07 15.12 3.16
CA LYS A 95 -20.58 16.21 2.30
C LYS A 95 -20.48 17.51 3.04
N GLU A 96 -20.07 18.57 2.32
CA GLU A 96 -20.12 19.93 2.84
C GLU A 96 -21.53 20.24 3.35
N GLU A 97 -21.66 20.54 4.63
CA GLU A 97 -22.88 21.03 5.21
C GLU A 97 -23.04 22.51 4.85
N LYS A 98 -24.18 22.87 4.26
CA LYS A 98 -24.49 24.26 3.93
C LYS A 98 -24.38 25.14 5.19
N GLY A 99 -23.60 26.22 5.10
CA GLY A 99 -23.42 27.20 6.18
C GLY A 99 -22.22 26.97 7.09
N ARG A 100 -21.35 25.99 6.77
CA ARG A 100 -20.07 25.78 7.46
C ARG A 100 -18.90 26.15 6.55
N THR A 101 -17.90 26.81 7.10
CA THR A 101 -16.64 27.13 6.44
C THR A 101 -15.55 26.23 7.03
N PHE A 102 -14.94 25.38 6.22
CA PHE A 102 -13.80 24.58 6.64
C PHE A 102 -12.54 25.45 6.62
N HIS A 103 -11.90 25.62 7.76
CA HIS A 103 -10.62 26.32 7.87
C HIS A 103 -9.43 25.38 7.63
N ARG A 104 -9.61 24.08 7.84
CA ARG A 104 -8.58 23.06 7.65
C ARG A 104 -9.22 21.69 7.39
N VAL A 105 -8.75 21.00 6.36
CA VAL A 105 -9.16 19.62 6.02
C VAL A 105 -7.91 18.78 5.90
N GLU A 106 -7.73 17.83 6.82
CA GLU A 106 -6.57 16.93 6.88
C GLU A 106 -7.00 15.44 6.87
N ARG A 107 -8.30 15.17 6.92
CA ARG A 107 -8.83 13.80 6.85
C ARG A 107 -8.73 13.28 5.42
N HIS A 108 -8.23 12.06 5.28
CA HIS A 108 -8.18 11.40 3.98
C HIS A 108 -9.49 10.65 3.73
N SER A 109 -10.04 10.80 2.53
CA SER A 109 -11.19 10.06 2.01
C SER A 109 -10.82 9.44 0.66
N GLY A 110 -11.58 8.45 0.23
CA GLY A 110 -11.35 7.78 -1.04
C GLY A 110 -11.22 6.27 -0.90
N ASN A 111 -10.72 5.64 -1.95
CA ASN A 111 -10.55 4.20 -2.01
C ASN A 111 -9.28 3.76 -1.29
N PHE A 112 -9.33 2.59 -0.69
CA PHE A 112 -8.16 1.90 -0.16
C PHE A 112 -8.11 0.46 -0.68
N SER A 113 -6.91 -0.09 -0.73
CA SER A 113 -6.69 -1.50 -1.02
C SER A 113 -5.41 -1.95 -0.32
N ARG A 114 -5.48 -3.08 0.36
CA ARG A 114 -4.32 -3.69 1.03
C ARG A 114 -4.28 -5.17 0.71
N SER A 115 -3.16 -5.63 0.17
CA SER A 115 -2.91 -7.05 -0.07
C SER A 115 -1.84 -7.56 0.89
N LEU A 116 -2.05 -8.76 1.42
CA LEU A 116 -1.18 -9.41 2.40
C LEU A 116 -0.94 -10.85 1.96
N THR A 117 0.32 -11.27 1.99
CA THR A 117 0.65 -12.68 1.82
C THR A 117 0.47 -13.41 3.15
N LEU A 118 -0.39 -14.42 3.17
CA LEU A 118 -0.61 -15.26 4.34
C LEU A 118 0.59 -16.21 4.54
N PRO A 119 1.05 -16.42 5.78
CA PRO A 119 2.21 -17.26 6.09
C PRO A 119 1.94 -18.74 5.84
N THR A 120 0.68 -19.14 5.75
CA THR A 120 0.25 -20.52 5.62
C THR A 120 -1.06 -20.63 4.84
N ALA A 121 -1.36 -21.82 4.31
CA ALA A 121 -2.64 -22.11 3.67
C ALA A 121 -3.78 -22.13 4.71
N VAL A 122 -4.89 -21.48 4.37
CA VAL A 122 -6.06 -21.32 5.23
C VAL A 122 -7.28 -22.02 4.63
N ASN A 123 -8.27 -22.32 5.47
CA ASN A 123 -9.55 -22.84 5.03
C ASN A 123 -10.48 -21.67 4.69
N GLU A 124 -10.59 -21.34 3.41
CA GLU A 124 -11.38 -20.19 2.93
C GLU A 124 -12.87 -20.28 3.30
N SER A 125 -13.41 -21.50 3.46
CA SER A 125 -14.81 -21.71 3.80
C SER A 125 -15.17 -21.41 5.25
N GLU A 126 -14.16 -21.31 6.12
CA GLU A 126 -14.32 -21.06 7.57
C GLU A 126 -13.79 -19.68 8.00
N VAL A 127 -13.48 -18.81 7.03
CA VAL A 127 -13.03 -17.45 7.32
C VAL A 127 -14.16 -16.64 7.92
N ALA A 128 -13.87 -15.96 9.02
CA ALA A 128 -14.77 -15.03 9.68
C ALA A 128 -14.17 -13.62 9.71
N ALA A 129 -15.02 -12.63 9.52
CA ALA A 129 -14.62 -11.22 9.59
C ALA A 129 -15.59 -10.46 10.47
N GLU A 130 -15.05 -9.69 11.41
CA GLU A 130 -15.78 -8.84 12.33
C GLU A 130 -15.26 -7.41 12.24
N TYR A 131 -16.16 -6.45 12.30
CA TYR A 131 -15.80 -5.04 12.28
C TYR A 131 -16.40 -4.33 13.47
N HIS A 132 -15.55 -3.82 14.35
CA HIS A 132 -15.95 -3.16 15.58
C HIS A 132 -15.03 -1.98 15.89
N ASP A 133 -15.60 -0.85 16.29
CA ASP A 133 -14.86 0.37 16.71
C ASP A 133 -13.81 0.86 15.70
N GLY A 134 -14.05 0.66 14.40
CA GLY A 134 -13.13 1.07 13.35
C GLY A 134 -11.99 0.08 13.08
N VAL A 135 -12.01 -1.09 13.72
CA VAL A 135 -11.05 -2.17 13.50
C VAL A 135 -11.73 -3.35 12.82
N LEU A 136 -11.19 -3.78 11.70
CA LEU A 136 -11.57 -5.01 11.03
C LEU A 136 -10.68 -6.14 11.53
N THR A 137 -11.28 -7.19 12.10
CA THR A 137 -10.60 -8.42 12.51
C THR A 137 -11.02 -9.55 11.60
N ILE A 138 -10.07 -10.20 10.93
CA ILE A 138 -10.31 -11.35 10.05
C ILE A 138 -9.62 -12.56 10.68
N THR A 139 -10.40 -13.60 10.97
CA THR A 139 -9.89 -14.87 11.49
C THR A 139 -9.91 -15.91 10.36
N LEU A 140 -8.73 -16.45 10.07
CA LEU A 140 -8.50 -17.39 8.98
C LEU A 140 -8.00 -18.73 9.57
N PRO A 141 -8.87 -19.72 9.77
CA PRO A 141 -8.45 -21.04 10.25
C PRO A 141 -7.44 -21.68 9.30
N LYS A 142 -6.37 -22.27 9.85
CA LYS A 142 -5.39 -22.99 9.04
C LYS A 142 -6.00 -24.24 8.45
N ASN A 143 -5.61 -24.55 7.21
CA ASN A 143 -5.93 -25.82 6.62
C ASN A 143 -5.33 -26.95 7.48
N GLU A 144 -6.02 -28.09 7.59
CA GLU A 144 -5.55 -29.26 8.37
C GLU A 144 -4.12 -29.69 8.00
N GLN A 145 -3.75 -29.60 6.73
CA GLN A 145 -2.40 -29.91 6.24
C GLN A 145 -1.34 -28.90 6.69
N SER A 146 -1.73 -27.71 7.12
CA SER A 146 -0.85 -26.63 7.56
C SER A 146 -0.67 -26.58 9.07
N LYS A 147 -1.36 -27.44 9.83
CA LYS A 147 -1.20 -27.54 11.27
C LYS A 147 0.11 -28.21 11.63
N PRO A 148 0.80 -27.81 12.72
CA PRO A 148 2.02 -28.45 13.15
C PRO A 148 1.85 -29.95 13.39
N HIS A 149 2.62 -30.78 12.70
CA HIS A 149 2.60 -32.23 12.87
C HIS A 149 3.77 -32.67 13.75
N ARG A 150 3.48 -33.30 14.90
CA ARG A 150 4.49 -33.83 15.80
C ARG A 150 5.01 -35.19 15.28
N ILE A 151 6.27 -35.21 14.86
CA ILE A 151 6.94 -36.45 14.42
C ILE A 151 7.57 -37.12 15.64
N LYS A 152 7.20 -38.41 15.88
CA LYS A 152 7.87 -39.25 16.88
C LYS A 152 9.09 -39.89 16.27
N VAL A 153 10.26 -39.66 16.88
CA VAL A 153 11.49 -40.34 16.50
C VAL A 153 11.40 -41.75 17.07
N LYS A 154 11.57 -42.74 16.20
CA LYS A 154 11.73 -44.14 16.61
C LYS A 154 13.20 -44.40 16.91
N SER A 155 13.50 -44.93 18.08
CA SER A 155 14.82 -45.44 18.48
C SER A 155 15.05 -46.86 17.93
#